data_0732269d35072f44cbfc00ec2393921f
#
_entry.id   0732269d35072f44cbfc00ec2393921f
#
_cell.length_a   1.000
_cell.length_b   1.000
_cell.length_c   1.000
_cell.angle_alpha   90.00
_cell.angle_beta   90.00
_cell.angle_gamma   90.00
#
_symmetry.space_group_name_H-M   'P 1'
#
loop_
_entity.id
_entity.type
_entity.pdbx_description
1 polymer ?
#
loop_
_entity_poly.entity_id
_entity_poly.type
_entity_poly.pdbx_seq_one_letter_code
_entity_poly.pdbx_strand_id
1 'polypeptide(L)' 'MDWKERVVDEKAQLDDRLKKLISFQSTGAFTSLPVDQIKWLNRQRMVMELYSDILAERLALA' A
#
# COMPACT_ATOMS: atom_id res chain seq x y z
N MET A 1 -10.04 -17.43 -13.99
CA MET A 1 -9.77 -16.90 -12.61
C MET A 1 -11.03 -16.20 -12.12
N ASP A 2 -11.53 -16.59 -10.96
CA ASP A 2 -12.69 -15.93 -10.40
C ASP A 2 -12.30 -14.62 -9.72
N TRP A 3 -13.31 -13.84 -9.31
CA TRP A 3 -13.03 -12.52 -8.73
C TRP A 3 -12.29 -12.60 -7.40
N LYS A 4 -12.50 -13.68 -6.62
CA LYS A 4 -11.82 -13.85 -5.33
C LYS A 4 -10.31 -14.04 -5.52
N GLU A 5 -9.92 -14.85 -6.49
CA GLU A 5 -8.51 -15.07 -6.80
C GLU A 5 -7.85 -13.77 -7.27
N ARG A 6 -8.58 -12.96 -8.05
CA ARG A 6 -8.07 -11.65 -8.49
C ARG A 6 -7.85 -10.71 -7.31
N VAL A 7 -8.78 -10.71 -6.36
CA VAL A 7 -8.66 -9.85 -5.17
C VAL A 7 -7.50 -10.30 -4.29
N VAL A 8 -7.33 -11.61 -4.10
CA VAL A 8 -6.20 -12.15 -3.35
C VAL A 8 -4.89 -11.72 -3.99
N ASP A 9 -4.77 -11.84 -5.30
CA ASP A 9 -3.56 -11.47 -6.03
C ASP A 9 -3.32 -9.96 -5.97
N GLU A 10 -4.35 -9.16 -6.18
CA GLU A 10 -4.28 -7.70 -6.10
C GLU A 10 -3.82 -7.26 -4.72
N LYS A 11 -4.38 -7.84 -3.66
CA LYS A 11 -4.01 -7.52 -2.29
C LYS A 11 -2.57 -7.90 -2.01
N ALA A 12 -2.12 -9.06 -2.45
CA ALA A 12 -0.75 -9.51 -2.27
C ALA A 12 0.25 -8.54 -2.91
N GLN A 13 -0.04 -8.08 -4.13
CA GLN A 13 0.80 -7.10 -4.82
C GLN A 13 0.80 -5.74 -4.13
N LEU A 14 -0.38 -5.30 -3.70
CA LEU A 14 -0.53 -4.03 -2.98
C LEU A 14 0.24 -4.08 -1.66
N ASP A 15 0.09 -5.15 -0.89
CA ASP A 15 0.75 -5.30 0.40
C ASP A 15 2.28 -5.35 0.24
N ASP A 16 2.78 -5.96 -0.83
CA ASP A 16 4.21 -5.96 -1.11
C ASP A 16 4.72 -4.55 -1.40
N ARG A 17 4.00 -3.79 -2.21
CA ARG A 17 4.35 -2.39 -2.51
C ARG A 17 4.29 -1.52 -1.27
N LEU A 18 3.28 -1.72 -0.42
CA LEU A 18 3.13 -0.99 0.83
C LEU A 18 4.30 -1.28 1.77
N LYS A 19 4.69 -2.54 1.89
CA LYS A 19 5.83 -2.94 2.70
C LYS A 19 7.11 -2.26 2.22
N LYS A 20 7.32 -2.20 0.92
CA LYS A 20 8.49 -1.52 0.33
C LYS A 20 8.47 -0.02 0.60
N LEU A 21 7.31 0.62 0.51
CA LEU A 21 7.17 2.04 0.80
C LEU A 21 7.48 2.32 2.27
N ILE A 22 6.94 1.51 3.18
CA ILE A 22 7.20 1.66 4.62
C ILE A 22 8.69 1.52 4.92
N SER A 23 9.34 0.52 4.31
CA SER A 23 10.79 0.33 4.47
C SER A 23 11.57 1.54 3.96
N PHE A 24 11.19 2.08 2.80
CA PHE A 24 11.83 3.26 2.23
C PHE A 24 11.69 4.47 3.16
N GLN A 25 10.53 4.63 3.80
CA GLN A 25 10.26 5.78 4.69
C GLN A 25 11.13 5.79 5.94
N SER A 26 11.78 4.68 6.28
CA SER A 26 12.71 4.63 7.41
C SER A 26 14.16 4.90 7.01
N THR A 27 14.41 5.26 5.75
CA THR A 27 15.76 5.52 5.24
C THR A 27 16.10 7.02 5.22
N GLY A 28 17.41 7.33 5.19
CA GLY A 28 17.88 8.70 5.00
C GLY A 28 17.53 9.26 3.61
N ALA A 29 17.42 8.38 2.61
CA ALA A 29 17.01 8.78 1.27
C ALA A 29 15.61 9.39 1.27
N PHE A 30 14.70 8.85 2.07
CA PHE A 30 13.35 9.39 2.21
C PHE A 30 13.38 10.80 2.83
N THR A 31 14.12 10.98 3.92
CA THR A 31 14.20 12.28 4.60
C THR A 31 14.91 13.34 3.76
N SER A 32 15.68 12.93 2.76
CA SER A 32 16.39 13.83 1.85
C SER A 32 15.53 14.29 0.66
N LEU A 33 14.34 13.74 0.51
CA LEU A 33 13.42 14.15 -0.56
C LEU A 33 12.89 15.56 -0.33
N PRO A 34 12.47 16.25 -1.40
CA PRO A 34 11.75 17.52 -1.26
C PRO A 34 10.52 17.35 -0.34
N VAL A 35 10.20 18.39 0.42
CA VAL A 35 9.08 18.36 1.40
C VAL A 35 7.78 17.91 0.76
N ASP A 36 7.50 18.37 -0.46
CA ASP A 36 6.27 18.00 -1.17
C ASP A 36 6.22 16.50 -1.46
N GLN A 37 7.35 15.88 -1.81
CA GLN A 37 7.40 14.44 -2.06
C GLN A 37 7.17 13.65 -0.78
N ILE A 38 7.73 14.10 0.33
CA ILE A 38 7.53 13.46 1.64
C ILE A 38 6.06 13.48 2.00
N LYS A 39 5.41 14.65 1.85
CA LYS A 39 3.99 14.82 2.13
C LYS A 39 3.12 13.87 1.31
N TRP A 40 3.35 13.80 0.01
CA TRP A 40 2.53 12.97 -0.86
C TRP A 40 2.79 11.49 -0.69
N LEU A 41 4.04 11.09 -0.39
CA LEU A 41 4.35 9.69 -0.08
C LEU A 41 3.69 9.24 1.23
N ASN A 42 3.63 10.12 2.24
CA ASN A 42 2.90 9.82 3.48
C ASN A 42 1.40 9.60 3.20
N ARG A 43 0.82 10.43 2.35
CA ARG A 43 -0.59 10.28 1.95
C ARG A 43 -0.81 9.03 1.11
N GLN A 44 0.10 8.74 0.19
CA GLN A 44 0.04 7.52 -0.61
C GLN A 44 0.03 6.28 0.27
N ARG A 45 0.87 6.25 1.30
CA ARG A 45 0.88 5.15 2.26
C ARG A 45 -0.47 4.98 2.93
N MET A 46 -1.08 6.06 3.39
CA MET A 46 -2.40 6.02 4.03
C MET A 46 -3.46 5.45 3.11
N VAL A 47 -3.46 5.88 1.85
CA VAL A 47 -4.42 5.38 0.86
C VAL A 47 -4.18 3.90 0.56
N MET A 48 -2.92 3.48 0.47
CA MET A 48 -2.59 2.07 0.24
C MET A 48 -3.01 1.19 1.41
N GLU A 49 -2.85 1.66 2.64
CA GLU A 49 -3.32 0.94 3.84
C GLU A 49 -4.84 0.78 3.81
N LEU A 50 -5.56 1.85 3.49
CA LEU A 50 -7.02 1.81 3.38
C LEU A 50 -7.46 0.88 2.26
N TYR A 51 -6.78 0.92 1.12
CA TYR A 51 -7.09 0.06 -0.01
C TYR A 51 -6.89 -1.42 0.36
N SER A 52 -5.78 -1.74 1.05
CA SER A 52 -5.54 -3.10 1.53
C SER A 52 -6.67 -3.57 2.46
N ASP A 53 -7.13 -2.70 3.37
CA ASP A 53 -8.25 -3.01 4.27
C ASP A 53 -9.54 -3.28 3.49
N ILE A 54 -9.81 -2.48 2.45
CA ILE A 54 -10.99 -2.69 1.59
C ILE A 54 -10.93 -4.06 0.92
N LEU A 55 -9.77 -4.44 0.39
CA LEU A 55 -9.63 -5.75 -0.25
C LEU A 55 -9.82 -6.89 0.76
N ALA A 56 -9.31 -6.73 1.98
CA ALA A 56 -9.52 -7.70 3.05
C ALA A 56 -11.01 -7.86 3.37
N GLU A 57 -11.75 -6.76 3.47
CA GLU A 57 -13.19 -6.78 3.73
C GLU A 57 -13.97 -7.44 2.58
N ARG A 58 -13.59 -7.16 1.35
CA ARG A 58 -14.22 -7.80 0.19
C ARG A 58 -14.04 -9.32 0.24
N LEU A 59 -12.87 -9.80 0.64
CA LEU A 59 -12.61 -11.23 0.79
C LEU A 59 -13.37 -11.83 1.96
N ALA A 60 -13.51 -11.09 3.06
CA ALA A 60 -14.24 -11.55 4.24
C ALA A 60 -15.73 -11.74 3.96
N LEU A 61 -16.30 -10.95 3.03
CA LEU A 61 -17.70 -11.03 2.64
C LEU A 61 -17.97 -12.08 1.56
N ALA A 62 -16.95 -12.72 1.07
CA ALA A 62 -17.07 -13.67 -0.04
C ALA A 62 -17.67 -15.02 0.38
#